data_66b61c6fc7594f7ae99e8a89b41bb08c
#
_entry.id   66b61c6fc7594f7ae99e8a89b41bb08c
#
_cell.length_a   1.000
_cell.length_b   1.000
_cell.length_c   1.000
_cell.angle_alpha   90.00
_cell.angle_beta   90.00
_cell.angle_gamma   90.00
#
_symmetry.space_group_name_H-M   'P 1'
#
loop_
_entity.id
_entity.type
_entity.pdbx_description
1 polymer ?
#
loop_
_entity_poly.entity_id
_entity_poly.type
_entity_poly.pdbx_seq_one_letter_code
_entity_poly.pdbx_strand_id
1 'polypeptide(L)'
;AGLRSLFLGFETFSPDNLRSSNKLQNLSKDYVAAVKRLHSLGIMINGSFVFGLDHDDKDVFRRTVDWGIEHSITTATFHILTPYPGTRLFQQMERDGRITSYDWSQYDTRTVVYKTLGLTAEELKQGYEWAYHNFYSWSNIFKASFGHDNIKQQLAHLFYMGGWKKFEPFWN
;
A
#
# COMPACT_ATOMS: atom_id res chain seq x y z
N ALA A 1 -17.95 -16.71 13.29
CA ALA A 1 -16.92 -17.50 12.60
C ALA A 1 -15.48 -17.17 13.01
N GLY A 2 -15.20 -16.24 13.93
CA GLY A 2 -13.85 -15.99 14.48
C GLY A 2 -12.87 -15.22 13.58
N LEU A 3 -13.34 -14.58 12.50
CA LEU A 3 -12.51 -13.70 11.66
C LEU A 3 -12.02 -12.50 12.46
N ARG A 4 -10.70 -12.26 12.49
CA ARG A 4 -10.09 -11.18 13.27
C ARG A 4 -9.34 -10.16 12.42
N SER A 5 -8.87 -10.55 11.25
CA SER A 5 -8.19 -9.65 10.32
C SER A 5 -8.46 -10.03 8.89
N LEU A 6 -8.34 -9.04 7.99
CA LEU A 6 -8.45 -9.20 6.54
C LEU A 6 -7.27 -8.51 5.87
N PHE A 7 -6.70 -9.16 4.86
CA PHE A 7 -5.80 -8.54 3.91
C PHE A 7 -6.61 -7.96 2.76
N LEU A 8 -6.49 -6.66 2.50
CA LEU A 8 -7.24 -5.94 1.48
C LEU A 8 -6.30 -5.24 0.51
N GLY A 9 -6.39 -5.58 -0.76
CA GLY A 9 -5.72 -4.86 -1.84
C GLY A 9 -6.49 -3.59 -2.19
N PHE A 10 -6.05 -2.46 -1.66
CA PHE A 10 -6.52 -1.14 -2.08
C PHE A 10 -5.85 -0.73 -3.39
N GLU A 11 -4.60 -1.11 -3.56
CA GLU A 11 -3.73 -0.87 -4.71
C GLU A 11 -3.44 0.62 -4.90
N THR A 12 -4.39 1.38 -5.41
CA THR A 12 -4.30 2.83 -5.62
C THR A 12 -5.66 3.49 -5.43
N PHE A 13 -5.62 4.77 -5.05
CA PHE A 13 -6.81 5.63 -4.99
C PHE A 13 -6.94 6.55 -6.22
N SER A 14 -5.96 6.53 -7.14
CA SER A 14 -6.01 7.33 -8.36
C SER A 14 -7.04 6.75 -9.34
N PRO A 15 -8.09 7.52 -9.73
CA PRO A 15 -9.05 7.08 -10.74
C PRO A 15 -8.39 6.74 -12.08
N ASP A 16 -7.36 7.48 -12.47
CA ASP A 16 -6.67 7.29 -13.75
C ASP A 16 -5.85 5.99 -13.72
N ASN A 17 -5.17 5.70 -12.61
CA ASN A 17 -4.49 4.42 -12.43
C ASN A 17 -5.47 3.24 -12.39
N LEU A 18 -6.64 3.39 -11.79
CA LEU A 18 -7.68 2.34 -11.79
C LEU A 18 -8.21 2.08 -13.20
N ARG A 19 -8.37 3.13 -14.01
CA ARG A 19 -8.79 3.01 -15.42
C ARG A 19 -7.71 2.32 -16.25
N SER A 20 -6.46 2.77 -16.17
CA SER A 20 -5.34 2.21 -16.93
C SER A 20 -5.02 0.76 -16.56
N SER A 21 -5.23 0.39 -15.29
CA SER A 21 -5.04 -0.98 -14.78
C SER A 21 -6.25 -1.90 -15.01
N ASN A 22 -7.28 -1.42 -15.72
CA ASN A 22 -8.54 -2.15 -15.98
C ASN A 22 -9.25 -2.62 -14.69
N LYS A 23 -9.10 -1.86 -13.60
CA LYS A 23 -9.73 -2.10 -12.29
C LYS A 23 -10.95 -1.20 -12.07
N LEU A 24 -11.77 -1.02 -13.10
CA LEU A 24 -12.93 -0.14 -13.11
C LEU A 24 -13.93 -0.44 -11.98
N GLN A 25 -14.04 -1.70 -11.57
CA GLN A 25 -14.88 -2.10 -10.44
C GLN A 25 -14.46 -1.44 -9.11
N ASN A 26 -13.25 -0.93 -9.01
CA ASN A 26 -12.77 -0.24 -7.81
C ASN A 26 -13.12 1.25 -7.80
N LEU A 27 -13.46 1.85 -8.94
CA LEU A 27 -13.86 3.26 -9.03
C LEU A 27 -15.16 3.57 -8.27
N SER A 28 -16.07 2.60 -8.19
CA SER A 28 -17.36 2.75 -7.50
C SER A 28 -17.33 2.29 -6.05
N LYS A 29 -16.22 1.75 -5.56
CA LYS A 29 -16.13 1.25 -4.18
C LYS A 29 -15.97 2.38 -3.20
N ASP A 30 -16.86 2.43 -2.24
CA ASP A 30 -16.70 3.24 -1.05
C ASP A 30 -15.80 2.51 -0.04
N TYR A 31 -14.49 2.70 -0.19
CA TYR A 31 -13.50 2.11 0.73
C TYR A 31 -13.68 2.61 2.16
N VAL A 32 -14.11 3.85 2.34
CA VAL A 32 -14.32 4.44 3.67
C VAL A 32 -15.46 3.73 4.39
N ALA A 33 -16.60 3.54 3.72
CA ALA A 33 -17.73 2.80 4.29
C ALA A 33 -17.36 1.34 4.58
N ALA A 34 -16.62 0.67 3.68
CA ALA A 34 -16.17 -0.70 3.87
C ALA A 34 -15.23 -0.83 5.09
N VAL A 35 -14.24 0.06 5.21
CA VAL A 35 -13.32 0.09 6.36
C VAL A 35 -14.07 0.32 7.67
N LYS A 36 -14.96 1.32 7.73
CA LYS A 36 -15.80 1.58 8.91
C LYS A 36 -16.64 0.35 9.29
N ARG A 37 -17.22 -0.33 8.29
CA ARG A 37 -17.99 -1.54 8.54
C ARG A 37 -17.15 -2.67 9.14
N LEU A 38 -15.93 -2.89 8.62
CA LEU A 38 -15.02 -3.90 9.15
C LEU A 38 -14.61 -3.57 10.60
N HIS A 39 -14.27 -2.32 10.88
CA HIS A 39 -13.94 -1.87 12.22
C HIS A 39 -15.12 -2.04 13.19
N SER A 40 -16.36 -1.74 12.78
CA SER A 40 -17.55 -1.95 13.63
C SER A 40 -17.77 -3.42 14.00
N LEU A 41 -17.22 -4.34 13.21
CA LEU A 41 -17.22 -5.79 13.46
C LEU A 41 -16.00 -6.28 14.26
N GLY A 42 -15.10 -5.37 14.65
CA GLY A 42 -13.86 -5.71 15.36
C GLY A 42 -12.81 -6.39 14.48
N ILE A 43 -12.89 -6.23 13.15
CA ILE A 43 -11.97 -6.84 12.18
C ILE A 43 -10.84 -5.86 11.89
N MET A 44 -9.61 -6.28 12.11
CA MET A 44 -8.41 -5.54 11.75
C MET A 44 -8.16 -5.61 10.24
N ILE A 45 -7.55 -4.56 9.70
CA ILE A 45 -7.28 -4.46 8.27
C ILE A 45 -5.78 -4.38 8.04
N ASN A 46 -5.27 -5.29 7.20
CA ASN A 46 -3.97 -5.18 6.57
C ASN A 46 -4.15 -4.67 5.14
N GLY A 47 -3.80 -3.41 4.91
CA GLY A 47 -3.93 -2.76 3.61
C GLY A 47 -2.71 -3.01 2.73
N SER A 48 -2.93 -3.34 1.45
CA SER A 48 -1.87 -3.45 0.45
C SER A 48 -2.01 -2.32 -0.57
N PHE A 49 -0.90 -1.63 -0.82
CA PHE A 49 -0.82 -0.48 -1.72
C PHE A 49 0.33 -0.67 -2.72
N VAL A 50 0.14 -0.15 -3.93
CA VAL A 50 1.12 -0.25 -5.01
C VAL A 50 1.49 1.16 -5.47
N PHE A 51 2.79 1.43 -5.56
CA PHE A 51 3.37 2.65 -6.09
C PHE A 51 4.08 2.42 -7.42
N GLY A 52 4.24 3.47 -8.20
CA GLY A 52 4.90 3.42 -9.50
C GLY A 52 3.96 3.15 -10.66
N LEU A 53 2.66 3.33 -10.46
CA LEU A 53 1.68 3.33 -11.53
C LEU A 53 1.88 4.58 -12.43
N ASP A 54 1.45 4.49 -13.69
CA ASP A 54 1.77 5.48 -14.72
C ASP A 54 1.29 6.92 -14.44
N HIS A 55 0.24 7.06 -13.63
CA HIS A 55 -0.32 8.36 -13.21
C HIS A 55 0.04 8.75 -11.77
N ASP A 56 1.02 8.08 -11.15
CA ASP A 56 1.50 8.49 -9.83
C ASP A 56 2.37 9.73 -9.94
N ASP A 57 2.16 10.66 -9.00
CA ASP A 57 2.97 11.84 -8.77
C ASP A 57 3.73 11.75 -7.44
N LYS A 58 4.56 12.74 -7.13
CA LYS A 58 5.38 12.79 -5.90
C LYS A 58 4.56 12.79 -4.61
N ASP A 59 3.31 13.20 -4.66
CA ASP A 59 2.43 13.26 -3.49
C ASP A 59 1.69 11.94 -3.23
N VAL A 60 1.78 10.94 -4.13
CA VAL A 60 1.06 9.66 -3.99
C VAL A 60 1.41 8.95 -2.68
N PHE A 61 2.66 8.99 -2.28
CA PHE A 61 3.14 8.33 -1.05
C PHE A 61 2.47 8.94 0.18
N ARG A 62 2.50 10.27 0.27
CA ARG A 62 1.90 11.00 1.38
C ARG A 62 0.39 10.79 1.42
N ARG A 63 -0.30 10.96 0.30
CA ARG A 63 -1.76 10.74 0.23
C ARG A 63 -2.16 9.34 0.68
N THR A 64 -1.38 8.33 0.30
CA THR A 64 -1.65 6.93 0.67
C THR A 64 -1.42 6.69 2.15
N VAL A 65 -0.31 7.18 2.70
CA VAL A 65 0.00 7.05 4.14
C VAL A 65 -1.03 7.80 4.98
N ASP A 66 -1.32 9.06 4.64
CA ASP A 66 -2.30 9.88 5.36
C ASP A 66 -3.67 9.21 5.38
N TRP A 67 -4.12 8.69 4.23
CA TRP A 67 -5.38 7.95 4.13
C TRP A 67 -5.39 6.71 5.03
N GLY A 68 -4.31 5.93 5.02
CA GLY A 68 -4.22 4.73 5.86
C GLY A 68 -4.28 5.06 7.36
N ILE A 69 -3.61 6.14 7.78
CA ILE A 69 -3.62 6.62 9.18
C ILE A 69 -4.99 7.18 9.57
N GLU A 70 -5.59 8.02 8.71
CA GLU A 70 -6.90 8.63 8.96
C GLU A 70 -8.00 7.58 9.11
N HIS A 71 -7.91 6.48 8.35
CA HIS A 71 -8.89 5.40 8.39
C HIS A 71 -8.47 4.23 9.28
N SER A 72 -7.48 4.43 10.16
CA SER A 72 -7.04 3.43 11.15
C SER A 72 -6.74 2.06 10.56
N ILE A 73 -6.09 2.03 9.38
CA ILE A 73 -5.58 0.78 8.79
C ILE A 73 -4.55 0.19 9.75
N THR A 74 -4.77 -1.05 10.20
CA THR A 74 -4.01 -1.64 11.29
C THR A 74 -2.57 -1.95 10.90
N THR A 75 -2.37 -2.48 9.70
CA THR A 75 -1.04 -2.68 9.12
C THR A 75 -1.10 -2.36 7.63
N ALA A 76 -0.01 -1.92 7.05
CA ALA A 76 0.09 -1.65 5.63
C ALA A 76 1.32 -2.32 5.03
N THR A 77 1.16 -2.86 3.84
CA THR A 77 2.27 -3.27 2.98
C THR A 77 2.28 -2.40 1.74
N PHE A 78 3.44 -1.85 1.45
CA PHE A 78 3.66 -1.04 0.25
C PHE A 78 4.49 -1.85 -0.74
N HIS A 79 4.17 -1.74 -2.01
CA HIS A 79 4.83 -2.46 -3.08
C HIS A 79 5.18 -1.52 -4.21
N ILE A 80 6.35 -1.70 -4.81
CA ILE A 80 6.67 -1.10 -6.09
C ILE A 80 6.06 -2.00 -7.18
N LEU A 81 5.36 -1.39 -8.14
CA LEU A 81 4.78 -2.12 -9.26
C LEU A 81 5.84 -3.01 -9.92
N THR A 82 5.56 -4.30 -9.98
CA THR A 82 6.49 -5.28 -10.55
C THR A 82 5.81 -6.00 -11.70
N PRO A 83 6.26 -5.79 -12.93
CA PRO A 83 5.72 -6.47 -14.11
C PRO A 83 6.24 -7.91 -14.16
N TYR A 84 5.53 -8.85 -13.55
CA TYR A 84 5.96 -10.25 -13.53
C TYR A 84 5.93 -10.90 -14.92
N PRO A 85 6.96 -11.70 -15.27
CA PRO A 85 7.00 -12.43 -16.52
C PRO A 85 5.74 -13.27 -16.77
N GLY A 86 5.27 -13.30 -18.00
CA GLY A 86 4.05 -14.00 -18.38
C GLY A 86 2.76 -13.21 -18.17
N THR A 87 2.80 -12.07 -17.48
CA THR A 87 1.63 -11.19 -17.33
C THR A 87 1.46 -10.25 -18.54
N ARG A 88 0.22 -9.78 -18.76
CA ARG A 88 -0.05 -8.76 -19.80
C ARG A 88 0.73 -7.48 -19.57
N LEU A 89 0.90 -7.08 -18.30
CA LEU A 89 1.67 -5.90 -17.93
C LEU A 89 3.12 -6.02 -18.37
N PHE A 90 3.77 -7.17 -18.10
CA PHE A 90 5.13 -7.43 -18.56
C PHE A 90 5.25 -7.34 -20.07
N GLN A 91 4.38 -8.06 -20.80
CA GLN A 91 4.38 -8.07 -22.26
C GLN A 91 4.17 -6.68 -22.87
N GLN A 92 3.34 -5.86 -22.26
CA GLN A 92 3.15 -4.48 -22.69
C GLN A 92 4.40 -3.64 -22.46
N MET A 93 4.93 -3.65 -21.22
CA MET A 93 6.13 -2.88 -20.87
C MET A 93 7.36 -3.31 -21.67
N GLU A 94 7.46 -4.60 -22.00
CA GLU A 94 8.52 -5.13 -22.85
C GLU A 94 8.41 -4.60 -24.28
N ARG A 95 7.21 -4.64 -24.89
CA ARG A 95 6.97 -4.05 -26.23
C ARG A 95 7.24 -2.55 -26.27
N ASP A 96 6.93 -1.85 -25.17
CA ASP A 96 7.13 -0.41 -25.04
C ASP A 96 8.60 -0.05 -24.69
N GLY A 97 9.49 -1.04 -24.58
CA GLY A 97 10.90 -0.84 -24.22
C GLY A 97 11.10 -0.27 -22.82
N ARG A 98 10.18 -0.56 -21.91
CA ARG A 98 10.19 -0.05 -20.54
C ARG A 98 10.86 -0.98 -19.53
N ILE A 99 11.06 -2.26 -19.81
CA ILE A 99 11.77 -3.17 -18.92
C ILE A 99 13.25 -2.77 -18.85
N THR A 100 13.79 -2.58 -17.67
CA THR A 100 15.17 -2.13 -17.44
C THR A 100 16.08 -3.21 -16.90
N SER A 101 15.53 -4.30 -16.36
CA SER A 101 16.27 -5.43 -15.85
C SER A 101 15.55 -6.74 -16.16
N TYR A 102 16.32 -7.77 -16.53
CA TYR A 102 15.87 -9.15 -16.69
C TYR A 102 16.47 -10.07 -15.62
N ASP A 103 17.02 -9.48 -14.56
CA ASP A 103 17.42 -10.21 -13.37
C ASP A 103 16.20 -10.46 -12.50
N TRP A 104 15.69 -11.68 -12.55
CA TRP A 104 14.48 -12.07 -11.83
C TRP A 104 14.58 -11.98 -10.31
N SER A 105 15.79 -11.94 -9.76
CA SER A 105 15.99 -11.72 -8.32
C SER A 105 15.58 -10.32 -7.87
N GLN A 106 15.49 -9.35 -8.80
CA GLN A 106 15.06 -7.98 -8.55
C GLN A 106 13.54 -7.79 -8.64
N TYR A 107 12.78 -8.84 -9.00
CA TYR A 107 11.32 -8.77 -9.13
C TYR A 107 10.63 -9.04 -7.77
N ASP A 108 11.07 -8.33 -6.76
CA ASP A 108 10.77 -8.53 -5.34
C ASP A 108 9.73 -7.54 -4.78
N THR A 109 9.09 -6.73 -5.64
CA THR A 109 8.18 -5.64 -5.27
C THR A 109 8.82 -4.47 -4.51
N ARG A 110 10.15 -4.44 -4.39
CA ARG A 110 10.95 -3.41 -3.70
C ARG A 110 11.93 -2.71 -4.63
N THR A 111 12.26 -3.38 -5.74
CA THR A 111 13.21 -2.89 -6.73
C THR A 111 12.46 -2.38 -7.96
N VAL A 112 12.93 -1.25 -8.50
CA VAL A 112 12.37 -0.68 -9.74
C VAL A 112 13.03 -1.34 -10.92
N VAL A 113 12.30 -2.17 -11.67
CA VAL A 113 12.80 -2.97 -12.81
C VAL A 113 12.24 -2.49 -14.16
N TYR A 114 11.66 -1.29 -14.18
CA TYR A 114 11.04 -0.72 -15.39
C TYR A 114 11.15 0.81 -15.40
N LYS A 115 10.98 1.42 -16.58
CA LYS A 115 10.88 2.88 -16.72
C LYS A 115 9.50 3.35 -16.29
N THR A 116 9.45 4.14 -15.25
CA THR A 116 8.26 4.84 -14.77
C THR A 116 7.90 6.01 -15.68
N LEU A 117 6.68 6.51 -15.64
CA LEU A 117 6.26 7.68 -16.44
C LEU A 117 6.12 8.94 -15.58
N GLY A 118 5.49 8.85 -14.42
CA GLY A 118 5.21 9.99 -13.53
C GLY A 118 6.32 10.33 -12.54
N LEU A 119 7.19 9.37 -12.23
CA LEU A 119 8.26 9.46 -11.24
C LEU A 119 9.58 8.96 -11.83
N THR A 120 10.71 9.40 -11.33
CA THR A 120 11.98 8.72 -11.57
C THR A 120 12.08 7.45 -10.71
N ALA A 121 12.95 6.50 -11.08
CA ALA A 121 13.18 5.29 -10.29
C ALA A 121 13.66 5.63 -8.87
N GLU A 122 14.50 6.67 -8.75
CA GLU A 122 15.01 7.14 -7.46
C GLU A 122 13.91 7.75 -6.60
N GLU A 123 13.05 8.61 -7.17
CA GLU A 123 11.91 9.19 -6.46
C GLU A 123 10.91 8.12 -6.02
N LEU A 124 10.69 7.11 -6.85
CA LEU A 124 9.82 5.98 -6.50
C LEU A 124 10.38 5.19 -5.32
N LYS A 125 11.68 4.89 -5.33
CA LYS A 125 12.33 4.16 -4.24
C LYS A 125 12.33 4.95 -2.94
N GLN A 126 12.73 6.21 -2.98
CA GLN A 126 12.73 7.09 -1.81
C GLN A 126 11.32 7.28 -1.24
N GLY A 127 10.31 7.44 -2.09
CA GLY A 127 8.92 7.55 -1.67
C GLY A 127 8.38 6.26 -1.05
N TYR A 128 8.76 5.10 -1.58
CA TYR A 128 8.44 3.81 -1.01
C TYR A 128 9.02 3.64 0.40
N GLU A 129 10.31 3.94 0.60
CA GLU A 129 10.99 3.88 1.90
C GLU A 129 10.37 4.89 2.87
N TRP A 130 10.09 6.11 2.39
CA TRP A 130 9.41 7.14 3.16
C TRP A 130 8.03 6.68 3.65
N ALA A 131 7.26 5.99 2.80
CA ALA A 131 5.93 5.51 3.15
C ALA A 131 5.99 4.51 4.31
N TYR A 132 6.91 3.56 4.30
CA TYR A 132 7.11 2.63 5.41
C TYR A 132 7.52 3.36 6.69
N HIS A 133 8.55 4.20 6.63
CA HIS A 133 9.03 4.93 7.82
C HIS A 133 7.95 5.80 8.44
N ASN A 134 7.15 6.48 7.62
CA ASN A 134 6.12 7.37 8.12
C ASN A 134 4.90 6.63 8.62
N PHE A 135 4.41 5.61 7.88
CA PHE A 135 3.25 4.83 8.32
C PHE A 135 3.51 4.21 9.71
N TYR A 136 4.69 3.64 9.92
CA TYR A 136 5.09 3.02 11.19
C TYR A 136 5.83 3.96 12.14
N SER A 137 5.77 5.28 11.96
CA SER A 137 6.26 6.22 12.98
C SER A 137 5.40 6.16 14.25
N TRP A 138 6.00 6.32 15.42
CA TRP A 138 5.25 6.26 16.68
C TRP A 138 4.10 7.27 16.75
N SER A 139 4.31 8.48 16.23
CA SER A 139 3.26 9.50 16.14
C SER A 139 2.05 9.02 15.34
N ASN A 140 2.27 8.38 14.18
CA ASN A 140 1.22 7.87 13.34
C ASN A 140 0.57 6.60 13.90
N ILE A 141 1.34 5.74 14.55
CA ILE A 141 0.80 4.58 15.28
C ILE A 141 -0.20 5.04 16.34
N PHE A 142 0.16 6.03 17.16
CA PHE A 142 -0.77 6.58 18.17
C PHE A 142 -1.99 7.23 17.50
N LYS A 143 -1.78 8.07 16.49
CA LYS A 143 -2.88 8.74 15.78
C LYS A 143 -3.88 7.73 15.21
N ALA A 144 -3.41 6.71 14.48
CA ALA A 144 -4.27 5.67 13.91
C ALA A 144 -4.98 4.85 14.99
N SER A 145 -4.27 4.51 16.09
CA SER A 145 -4.86 3.73 17.18
C SER A 145 -6.02 4.47 17.87
N PHE A 146 -5.87 5.76 18.11
CA PHE A 146 -6.93 6.58 18.72
C PHE A 146 -8.07 6.93 17.77
N GLY A 147 -7.97 6.62 16.49
CA GLY A 147 -9.05 6.75 15.50
C GLY A 147 -10.19 5.72 15.66
N HIS A 148 -10.03 4.70 16.51
CA HIS A 148 -11.09 3.71 16.79
C HIS A 148 -12.04 4.19 17.88
N ASP A 149 -13.32 3.80 17.76
CA ASP A 149 -14.40 4.24 18.67
C ASP A 149 -14.34 3.59 20.07
N ASN A 150 -13.63 2.46 20.23
CA ASN A 150 -13.57 1.77 21.52
C ASN A 150 -12.15 1.39 21.95
N ILE A 151 -11.94 1.38 23.25
CA ILE A 151 -10.63 1.17 23.87
C ILE A 151 -10.01 -0.19 23.54
N LYS A 152 -10.81 -1.24 23.34
CA LYS A 152 -10.28 -2.57 22.98
C LYS A 152 -9.65 -2.55 21.59
N GLN A 153 -10.27 -1.86 20.64
CA GLN A 153 -9.74 -1.71 19.28
C GLN A 153 -8.52 -0.80 19.28
N GLN A 154 -8.55 0.30 20.07
CA GLN A 154 -7.39 1.19 20.24
C GLN A 154 -6.16 0.43 20.75
N LEU A 155 -6.33 -0.34 21.81
CA LEU A 155 -5.25 -1.14 22.39
C LEU A 155 -4.79 -2.26 21.47
N ALA A 156 -5.72 -2.95 20.80
CA ALA A 156 -5.38 -3.99 19.83
C ALA A 156 -4.57 -3.41 18.66
N HIS A 157 -5.00 -2.27 18.11
CA HIS A 157 -4.32 -1.58 17.03
C HIS A 157 -2.90 -1.16 17.46
N LEU A 158 -2.78 -0.48 18.61
CA LEU A 158 -1.50 -0.05 19.16
C LEU A 158 -0.54 -1.24 19.36
N PHE A 159 -1.04 -2.34 19.91
CA PHE A 159 -0.24 -3.53 20.14
C PHE A 159 0.25 -4.17 18.82
N TYR A 160 -0.64 -4.28 17.82
CA TYR A 160 -0.27 -4.86 16.53
C TYR A 160 0.71 -3.99 15.75
N MET A 161 0.46 -2.68 15.62
CA MET A 161 1.39 -1.78 14.93
C MET A 161 2.71 -1.64 15.68
N GLY A 162 2.66 -1.53 17.00
CA GLY A 162 3.87 -1.45 17.84
C GLY A 162 4.72 -2.72 17.74
N GLY A 163 4.06 -3.88 17.73
CA GLY A 163 4.72 -5.17 17.51
C GLY A 163 5.34 -5.24 16.12
N TRP A 164 4.60 -4.86 15.08
CA TRP A 164 5.12 -4.81 13.72
C TRP A 164 6.36 -3.93 13.62
N LYS A 165 6.29 -2.69 14.11
CA LYS A 165 7.44 -1.77 14.14
C LYS A 165 8.64 -2.33 14.90
N LYS A 166 8.43 -3.02 16.02
CA LYS A 166 9.52 -3.61 16.81
C LYS A 166 10.26 -4.70 16.04
N PHE A 167 9.56 -5.46 15.20
CA PHE A 167 10.13 -6.58 14.43
C PHE A 167 10.50 -6.19 12.99
N GLU A 168 10.22 -4.97 12.56
CA GLU A 168 10.58 -4.46 11.22
C GLU A 168 12.06 -4.70 10.85
N PRO A 169 13.06 -4.50 11.75
CA PRO A 169 14.47 -4.77 11.43
C PRO A 169 14.79 -6.22 11.03
N PHE A 170 13.89 -7.17 11.30
CA PHE A 170 14.06 -8.58 10.92
C PHE A 170 13.48 -8.90 9.53
N TRP A 171 12.84 -7.94 8.86
CA TRP A 171 12.19 -8.11 7.56
C TRP A 171 12.92 -7.41 6.41
N ASN A 172 13.95 -6.59 6.74
CA ASN A 172 14.77 -5.82 5.79
C ASN A 172 16.13 -6.49 5.56
#